data_d69467672cf84b159d6a123a6ad487be
#
_entry.id   d69467672cf84b159d6a123a6ad487be
#
_cell.length_a   1.000
_cell.length_b   1.000
_cell.length_c   1.000
_cell.angle_alpha   90.00
_cell.angle_beta   90.00
_cell.angle_gamma   90.00
#
_symmetry.space_group_name_H-M   'P 1'
#
loop_
_entity.id
_entity.type
_entity.pdbx_description
1 polymer ?
#
loop_
_entity_poly.entity_id
_entity_poly.type
_entity_poly.pdbx_seq_one_letter_code
_entity_poly.pdbx_strand_id
1 'polypeptide(L)'
;MRFKMELMHYDQANYDKICADYLAFAKEIGLAQARAIRFIPMSALNGDMLVDRGDAMPWYTGETLLEMLEDAPAADEEQNAEFRFPVQFVCRPHASADADLHDFRGFMGRIESGEIAVGDTVTVLPNGYTSKVKAIQIGDEQLQSAQTEQSVTILLEDEIDTSRGDMIVKTGSKIAPVKQIEAHVCWLSETPMSPARTYIIRHTTRESKAKVGAISY
;
A
#
# COMPACT_ATOMS: atom_id res chain seq x y z
N MET A 1 0.87 -21.07 -0.54
CA MET A 1 0.89 -22.54 -0.37
C MET A 1 1.94 -22.87 0.67
N ARG A 2 1.63 -23.64 1.71
CA ARG A 2 2.61 -23.96 2.77
C ARG A 2 3.38 -25.20 2.35
N PHE A 3 4.63 -25.03 1.93
CA PHE A 3 5.53 -26.15 1.72
C PHE A 3 5.98 -26.68 3.09
N LYS A 4 5.52 -27.85 3.45
CA LYS A 4 5.93 -28.57 4.65
C LYS A 4 6.81 -29.75 4.21
N MET A 5 8.05 -29.44 3.84
CA MET A 5 8.95 -30.43 3.27
C MET A 5 9.24 -31.59 4.23
N GLU A 6 9.19 -31.33 5.54
CA GLU A 6 9.32 -32.37 6.57
C GLU A 6 8.24 -33.47 6.47
N LEU A 7 7.02 -33.12 6.00
CA LEU A 7 5.94 -34.08 5.81
C LEU A 7 6.10 -34.91 4.52
N MET A 8 6.95 -34.45 3.61
CA MET A 8 7.23 -35.09 2.32
C MET A 8 8.61 -35.73 2.30
N HIS A 9 9.22 -35.94 3.49
CA HIS A 9 10.56 -36.52 3.64
C HIS A 9 11.65 -35.79 2.81
N TYR A 10 11.46 -34.46 2.59
CA TYR A 10 12.37 -33.60 1.81
C TYR A 10 12.60 -34.09 0.38
N ASP A 11 11.63 -34.80 -0.19
CA ASP A 11 11.73 -35.42 -1.51
C ASP A 11 11.64 -34.38 -2.64
N GLN A 12 12.69 -34.37 -3.51
CA GLN A 12 12.78 -33.47 -4.64
C GLN A 12 11.67 -33.71 -5.67
N ALA A 13 11.29 -34.97 -5.93
CA ALA A 13 10.29 -35.27 -6.96
C ALA A 13 8.90 -34.68 -6.60
N ASN A 14 8.56 -34.71 -5.31
CA ASN A 14 7.35 -34.06 -4.82
C ASN A 14 7.38 -32.54 -4.97
N TYR A 15 8.54 -31.92 -4.69
CA TYR A 15 8.73 -30.49 -4.89
C TYR A 15 8.59 -30.11 -6.37
N ASP A 16 9.29 -30.79 -7.27
CA ASP A 16 9.26 -30.53 -8.71
C ASP A 16 7.85 -30.68 -9.28
N LYS A 17 7.11 -31.70 -8.82
CA LYS A 17 5.71 -31.90 -9.20
C LYS A 17 4.83 -30.73 -8.79
N ILE A 18 4.95 -30.24 -7.55
CA ILE A 18 4.15 -29.13 -7.03
C ILE A 18 4.45 -27.85 -7.82
N CYS A 19 5.73 -27.60 -8.12
CA CYS A 19 6.13 -26.45 -8.95
C CYS A 19 5.53 -26.52 -10.35
N ALA A 20 5.56 -27.69 -10.98
CA ALA A 20 5.00 -27.90 -12.32
C ALA A 20 3.47 -27.72 -12.32
N ASP A 21 2.76 -28.32 -11.35
CA ASP A 21 1.32 -28.19 -11.23
C ASP A 21 0.89 -26.72 -10.99
N TYR A 22 1.64 -25.99 -10.16
CA TYR A 22 1.37 -24.57 -9.92
C TYR A 22 1.60 -23.71 -11.17
N LEU A 23 2.69 -23.95 -11.91
CA LEU A 23 2.97 -23.22 -13.15
C LEU A 23 1.92 -23.49 -14.22
N ALA A 24 1.44 -24.74 -14.32
CA ALA A 24 0.34 -25.10 -15.22
C ALA A 24 -0.95 -24.33 -14.87
N PHE A 25 -1.31 -24.31 -13.59
CA PHE A 25 -2.44 -23.54 -13.09
C PHE A 25 -2.27 -22.03 -13.32
N ALA A 26 -1.11 -21.46 -12.99
CA ALA A 26 -0.83 -20.05 -13.21
C ALA A 26 -0.96 -19.65 -14.69
N LYS A 27 -0.58 -20.53 -15.61
CA LYS A 27 -0.75 -20.33 -17.04
C LYS A 27 -2.22 -20.35 -17.45
N GLU A 28 -3.01 -21.26 -16.90
CA GLU A 28 -4.44 -21.39 -17.19
C GLU A 28 -5.23 -20.13 -16.80
N ILE A 29 -4.91 -19.52 -15.63
CA ILE A 29 -5.56 -18.31 -15.14
C ILE A 29 -4.90 -17.00 -15.65
N GLY A 30 -3.96 -17.09 -16.61
CA GLY A 30 -3.34 -15.92 -17.22
C GLY A 30 -2.26 -15.22 -16.37
N LEU A 31 -1.85 -15.79 -15.24
CA LEU A 31 -0.75 -15.27 -14.39
C LEU A 31 0.66 -15.64 -14.90
N ALA A 32 0.76 -16.36 -16.02
CA ALA A 32 2.06 -16.81 -16.56
C ALA A 32 3.01 -15.66 -16.98
N GLN A 33 2.49 -14.43 -17.07
CA GLN A 33 3.29 -13.22 -17.31
C GLN A 33 3.71 -12.50 -16.03
N ALA A 34 3.28 -12.96 -14.84
CA ALA A 34 3.74 -12.42 -13.56
C ALA A 34 5.24 -12.71 -13.42
N ARG A 35 6.04 -11.67 -13.49
CA ARG A 35 7.50 -11.65 -13.77
C ARG A 35 8.39 -12.39 -12.78
N ALA A 36 7.89 -12.93 -11.67
CA ALA A 36 8.74 -13.58 -10.68
C ALA A 36 8.00 -14.54 -9.76
N ILE A 37 7.52 -15.69 -10.31
CA ILE A 37 7.15 -16.79 -9.42
C ILE A 37 8.45 -17.51 -9.04
N ARG A 38 8.84 -17.43 -7.77
CA ARG A 38 9.97 -18.17 -7.21
C ARG A 38 9.45 -19.24 -6.27
N PHE A 39 10.06 -20.39 -6.27
CA PHE A 39 9.70 -21.51 -5.41
C PHE A 39 10.86 -21.82 -4.47
N ILE A 40 10.56 -21.88 -3.17
CA ILE A 40 11.55 -22.23 -2.15
C ILE A 40 10.99 -23.43 -1.40
N PRO A 41 11.70 -24.59 -1.41
CA PRO A 41 11.36 -25.70 -0.54
C PRO A 41 11.73 -25.33 0.90
N MET A 42 10.82 -25.41 1.85
CA MET A 42 11.12 -25.02 3.22
C MET A 42 10.45 -25.92 4.24
N SER A 43 11.01 -26.01 5.43
CA SER A 43 10.35 -26.52 6.63
C SER A 43 10.31 -25.42 7.69
N ALA A 44 9.13 -24.85 7.89
CA ALA A 44 8.93 -23.85 8.93
C ALA A 44 9.03 -24.46 10.35
N LEU A 45 8.83 -25.76 10.48
CA LEU A 45 8.94 -26.47 11.78
C LEU A 45 10.40 -26.63 12.19
N ASN A 46 11.27 -27.01 11.24
CA ASN A 46 12.68 -27.31 11.50
C ASN A 46 13.61 -26.12 11.19
N GLY A 47 13.09 -25.08 10.53
CA GLY A 47 13.88 -23.88 10.17
C GLY A 47 14.63 -24.03 8.85
N ASP A 48 14.54 -25.17 8.15
CA ASP A 48 15.27 -25.39 6.90
C ASP A 48 14.82 -24.39 5.82
N MET A 49 15.76 -23.77 5.14
CA MET A 49 15.57 -22.78 4.06
C MET A 49 14.82 -21.51 4.47
N LEU A 50 14.75 -21.20 5.75
CA LEU A 50 14.23 -19.91 6.24
C LEU A 50 15.35 -18.86 6.33
N VAL A 51 16.24 -19.02 7.30
CA VAL A 51 17.46 -18.21 7.50
C VAL A 51 18.68 -18.98 7.01
N ASP A 52 18.82 -20.21 7.51
CA ASP A 52 19.89 -21.13 7.13
C ASP A 52 19.35 -22.20 6.17
N ARG A 53 20.23 -22.71 5.30
CA ARG A 53 19.88 -23.77 4.35
C ARG A 53 19.44 -25.05 5.02
N GLY A 54 20.11 -25.43 6.11
CA GLY A 54 20.03 -26.77 6.66
C GLY A 54 20.68 -27.83 5.74
N ASP A 55 20.71 -29.06 6.20
CA ASP A 55 21.31 -30.19 5.48
C ASP A 55 20.27 -31.11 4.81
N ALA A 56 18.98 -30.86 5.04
CA ALA A 56 17.90 -31.76 4.64
C ALA A 56 17.60 -31.75 3.12
N MET A 57 17.99 -30.67 2.41
CA MET A 57 17.72 -30.49 0.97
C MET A 57 18.99 -30.16 0.16
N PRO A 58 19.98 -31.06 0.10
CA PRO A 58 21.23 -30.79 -0.63
C PRO A 58 21.04 -30.63 -2.15
N TRP A 59 19.92 -31.09 -2.67
CA TRP A 59 19.54 -30.97 -4.08
C TRP A 59 19.08 -29.56 -4.47
N TYR A 60 18.66 -28.73 -3.49
CA TYR A 60 18.24 -27.38 -3.77
C TYR A 60 19.40 -26.40 -3.60
N THR A 61 19.73 -25.68 -4.67
CA THR A 61 20.85 -24.73 -4.72
C THR A 61 20.41 -23.26 -4.76
N GLY A 62 19.10 -22.99 -4.73
CA GLY A 62 18.53 -21.65 -4.74
C GLY A 62 18.74 -20.90 -3.41
N GLU A 63 18.22 -19.72 -3.31
CA GLU A 63 18.29 -18.82 -2.15
C GLU A 63 17.40 -19.31 -0.99
N THR A 64 17.74 -18.94 0.24
CA THR A 64 16.85 -19.05 1.41
C THR A 64 15.74 -18.01 1.32
N LEU A 65 14.74 -18.14 2.18
CA LEU A 65 13.67 -17.13 2.25
C LEU A 65 14.20 -15.76 2.67
N LEU A 66 15.13 -15.73 3.63
CA LEU A 66 15.73 -14.47 4.10
C LEU A 66 16.55 -13.79 2.99
N GLU A 67 17.44 -14.52 2.33
CA GLU A 67 18.22 -14.00 1.20
C GLU A 67 17.32 -13.41 0.11
N MET A 68 16.22 -14.11 -0.24
CA MET A 68 15.26 -13.63 -1.22
C MET A 68 14.54 -12.36 -0.78
N LEU A 69 14.23 -12.21 0.51
CA LEU A 69 13.58 -11.01 1.05
C LEU A 69 14.53 -9.82 1.12
N GLU A 70 15.81 -10.06 1.41
CA GLU A 70 16.85 -9.03 1.42
C GLU A 70 17.17 -8.51 0.02
N ASP A 71 17.13 -9.40 -0.99
CA ASP A 71 17.35 -9.06 -2.41
C ASP A 71 16.09 -8.51 -3.10
N ALA A 72 14.93 -8.57 -2.45
CA ALA A 72 13.71 -8.05 -3.02
C ALA A 72 13.84 -6.54 -3.27
N PRO A 73 13.64 -6.07 -4.52
CA PRO A 73 13.69 -4.64 -4.78
C PRO A 73 12.62 -3.93 -3.95
N ALA A 74 13.03 -2.91 -3.20
CA ALA A 74 12.08 -1.98 -2.61
C ALA A 74 11.25 -1.37 -3.75
N ALA A 75 9.96 -1.14 -3.51
CA ALA A 75 9.05 -0.63 -4.53
C ALA A 75 9.40 0.82 -4.87
N ASP A 76 10.40 1.02 -5.73
CA ASP A 76 10.88 2.35 -6.17
C ASP A 76 9.87 3.06 -7.10
N GLU A 77 8.94 2.33 -7.71
CA GLU A 77 7.99 2.92 -8.68
C GLU A 77 7.03 3.93 -8.02
N GLU A 78 6.69 3.75 -6.75
CA GLU A 78 5.80 4.64 -6.01
C GLU A 78 6.52 5.90 -5.48
N GLN A 79 7.83 5.85 -5.28
CA GLN A 79 8.62 7.00 -4.82
C GLN A 79 8.71 8.09 -5.89
N ASN A 80 8.79 7.72 -7.16
CA ASN A 80 8.85 8.66 -8.29
C ASN A 80 7.46 9.11 -8.77
N ALA A 81 6.38 8.66 -8.14
CA ALA A 81 5.04 9.06 -8.46
C ALA A 81 4.69 10.45 -7.89
N GLU A 82 3.63 11.05 -8.39
CA GLU A 82 3.11 12.30 -7.82
C GLU A 82 2.68 12.10 -6.36
N PHE A 83 2.99 13.07 -5.50
CA PHE A 83 2.68 13.03 -4.08
C PHE A 83 1.18 12.91 -3.81
N ARG A 84 0.80 11.94 -2.99
CA ARG A 84 -0.57 11.69 -2.51
C ARG A 84 -0.56 11.39 -1.02
N PHE A 85 -1.28 12.21 -0.28
CA PHE A 85 -1.45 12.03 1.15
C PHE A 85 -2.94 12.09 1.52
N PRO A 86 -3.62 10.95 1.67
CA PRO A 86 -5.01 10.90 2.14
C PRO A 86 -5.06 11.22 3.63
N VAL A 87 -5.86 12.20 4.00
CA VAL A 87 -6.06 12.58 5.41
C VAL A 87 -6.89 11.49 6.10
N GLN A 88 -6.29 10.84 7.10
CA GLN A 88 -6.93 9.81 7.91
C GLN A 88 -7.56 10.38 9.18
N PHE A 89 -6.90 11.34 9.79
CA PHE A 89 -7.33 11.97 11.03
C PHE A 89 -6.85 13.42 11.09
N VAL A 90 -7.69 14.30 11.67
CA VAL A 90 -7.31 15.69 11.95
C VAL A 90 -7.12 15.83 13.46
N CYS A 91 -5.87 15.98 13.88
CA CYS A 91 -5.51 16.15 15.27
C CYS A 91 -5.68 17.62 15.69
N ARG A 92 -6.58 17.85 16.64
CA ARG A 92 -6.78 19.15 17.32
C ARG A 92 -6.93 18.88 18.81
N PRO A 93 -5.91 19.06 19.61
CA PRO A 93 -5.98 18.85 21.06
C PRO A 93 -6.78 20.00 21.71
N HIS A 94 -8.09 19.84 21.84
CA HIS A 94 -8.99 20.88 22.39
C HIS A 94 -8.87 21.14 23.90
N ALA A 95 -8.18 20.27 24.63
CA ALA A 95 -8.13 20.33 26.10
C ALA A 95 -6.69 20.20 26.65
N SER A 96 -5.70 20.62 25.89
CA SER A 96 -4.31 20.60 26.34
C SER A 96 -4.09 21.75 27.36
N ALA A 97 -3.47 21.41 28.50
CA ALA A 97 -2.95 22.39 29.44
C ALA A 97 -1.70 23.12 28.88
N ASP A 98 -1.20 22.68 27.74
CA ASP A 98 -0.03 23.20 27.07
C ASP A 98 -0.46 24.28 26.06
N ALA A 99 0.02 25.51 26.28
CA ALA A 99 -0.33 26.66 25.46
C ALA A 99 0.11 26.50 24.00
N ASP A 100 1.19 25.75 23.74
CA ASP A 100 1.72 25.52 22.39
C ASP A 100 0.84 24.59 21.55
N LEU A 101 -0.10 23.87 22.18
CA LEU A 101 -1.04 22.98 21.51
C LEU A 101 -2.43 23.61 21.25
N HIS A 102 -2.69 24.85 21.71
CA HIS A 102 -3.98 25.51 21.51
C HIS A 102 -4.34 25.73 20.05
N ASP A 103 -3.36 26.06 19.21
CA ASP A 103 -3.51 26.29 17.78
C ASP A 103 -2.99 25.13 16.93
N PHE A 104 -2.69 23.99 17.56
CA PHE A 104 -2.17 22.84 16.84
C PHE A 104 -3.26 22.20 15.96
N ARG A 105 -2.99 22.13 14.66
CA ARG A 105 -3.80 21.43 13.69
C ARG A 105 -2.93 20.55 12.81
N GLY A 106 -2.86 19.26 13.13
CA GLY A 106 -2.07 18.29 12.38
C GLY A 106 -2.96 17.38 11.52
N PHE A 107 -2.59 17.19 10.27
CA PHE A 107 -3.23 16.24 9.36
C PHE A 107 -2.43 14.95 9.37
N MET A 108 -3.03 13.89 9.92
CA MET A 108 -2.39 12.59 10.08
C MET A 108 -2.80 11.64 8.98
N GLY A 109 -1.85 10.91 8.42
CA GLY A 109 -2.08 9.93 7.36
C GLY A 109 -0.82 9.17 7.00
N ARG A 110 -0.92 8.31 5.99
CA ARG A 110 0.20 7.63 5.36
C ARG A 110 0.40 8.23 3.97
N ILE A 111 1.64 8.46 3.59
CA ILE A 111 1.98 8.88 2.23
C ILE A 111 1.81 7.67 1.31
N GLU A 112 0.87 7.75 0.38
CA GLU A 112 0.56 6.66 -0.54
C GLU A 112 1.50 6.65 -1.76
N SER A 113 2.01 7.82 -2.17
CA SER A 113 2.99 7.93 -3.25
C SER A 113 3.75 9.25 -3.19
N GLY A 114 4.96 9.26 -3.76
CA GLY A 114 5.81 10.44 -3.89
C GLY A 114 6.46 10.88 -2.58
N GLU A 115 6.92 12.11 -2.56
CA GLU A 115 7.60 12.72 -1.42
C GLU A 115 7.09 14.13 -1.15
N ILE A 116 7.29 14.61 0.08
CA ILE A 116 6.95 15.96 0.54
C ILE A 116 8.04 16.53 1.43
N ALA A 117 8.30 17.81 1.33
CA ALA A 117 9.25 18.52 2.18
C ALA A 117 8.60 19.74 2.86
N VAL A 118 9.20 20.18 3.96
CA VAL A 118 8.83 21.42 4.63
C VAL A 118 9.05 22.58 3.65
N GLY A 119 8.05 23.47 3.54
CA GLY A 119 8.04 24.60 2.60
C GLY A 119 7.39 24.29 1.24
N ASP A 120 7.13 23.02 0.91
CA ASP A 120 6.41 22.67 -0.32
C ASP A 120 5.00 23.27 -0.31
N THR A 121 4.56 23.76 -1.47
CA THR A 121 3.18 24.24 -1.65
C THR A 121 2.28 23.07 -2.02
N VAL A 122 1.20 22.91 -1.28
CA VAL A 122 0.24 21.81 -1.44
C VAL A 122 -1.16 22.33 -1.74
N THR A 123 -1.96 21.45 -2.35
CA THR A 123 -3.38 21.68 -2.63
C THR A 123 -4.20 20.60 -1.94
N VAL A 124 -5.26 20.97 -1.25
CA VAL A 124 -6.21 20.07 -0.61
C VAL A 124 -7.37 19.79 -1.56
N LEU A 125 -7.56 18.54 -1.92
CA LEU A 125 -8.65 18.08 -2.78
C LEU A 125 -9.79 17.49 -1.92
N PRO A 126 -11.07 17.70 -2.30
CA PRO A 126 -11.53 18.29 -3.57
C PRO A 126 -11.66 19.81 -3.57
N ASN A 127 -11.49 20.50 -2.43
CA ASN A 127 -11.83 21.90 -2.27
C ASN A 127 -10.90 22.87 -3.05
N GLY A 128 -9.67 22.42 -3.36
CA GLY A 128 -8.69 23.20 -4.13
C GLY A 128 -7.96 24.29 -3.33
N TYR A 129 -8.11 24.30 -1.99
CA TYR A 129 -7.35 25.23 -1.15
C TYR A 129 -5.87 24.93 -1.18
N THR A 130 -5.05 25.97 -1.20
CA THR A 130 -3.58 25.85 -1.22
C THR A 130 -2.98 26.39 0.06
N SER A 131 -1.90 25.77 0.51
CA SER A 131 -1.09 26.23 1.63
C SER A 131 0.34 25.68 1.50
N LYS A 132 1.21 26.09 2.41
CA LYS A 132 2.56 25.53 2.51
C LYS A 132 2.66 24.56 3.69
N VAL A 133 3.52 23.57 3.51
CA VAL A 133 3.88 22.65 4.59
C VAL A 133 4.74 23.38 5.62
N LYS A 134 4.20 23.59 6.81
CA LYS A 134 4.86 24.24 7.94
C LYS A 134 5.81 23.28 8.66
N ALA A 135 5.37 22.04 8.88
CA ALA A 135 6.15 21.01 9.56
C ALA A 135 5.68 19.60 9.18
N ILE A 136 6.56 18.64 9.31
CA ILE A 136 6.28 17.19 9.15
C ILE A 136 6.78 16.50 10.40
N GLN A 137 5.96 15.60 11.01
CA GLN A 137 6.28 14.93 12.27
C GLN A 137 5.97 13.43 12.21
N ILE A 138 6.81 12.63 12.88
CA ILE A 138 6.52 11.24 13.23
C ILE A 138 6.64 11.13 14.75
N GLY A 139 5.50 10.97 15.45
CA GLY A 139 5.48 11.10 16.90
C GLY A 139 5.97 12.47 17.33
N ASP A 140 7.03 12.50 18.15
CA ASP A 140 7.66 13.73 18.64
C ASP A 140 8.82 14.22 17.76
N GLU A 141 9.20 13.45 16.73
CA GLU A 141 10.31 13.78 15.84
C GLU A 141 9.86 14.67 14.68
N GLN A 142 10.60 15.76 14.42
CA GLN A 142 10.38 16.63 13.28
C GLN A 142 11.26 16.21 12.11
N LEU A 143 10.65 16.11 10.93
CA LEU A 143 11.33 15.75 9.68
C LEU A 143 11.40 16.95 8.75
N GLN A 144 12.48 17.03 7.93
CA GLN A 144 12.57 17.99 6.83
C GLN A 144 11.82 17.52 5.58
N SER A 145 11.75 16.21 5.37
CA SER A 145 11.01 15.58 4.28
C SER A 145 10.47 14.21 4.69
N ALA A 146 9.46 13.75 3.98
CA ALA A 146 8.89 12.42 4.14
C ALA A 146 8.50 11.85 2.78
N GLN A 147 8.48 10.52 2.67
CA GLN A 147 8.28 9.80 1.42
C GLN A 147 7.25 8.68 1.57
N THR A 148 6.93 8.06 0.45
CA THR A 148 6.01 6.91 0.34
C THR A 148 6.18 5.92 1.48
N GLU A 149 5.06 5.39 1.97
CA GLU A 149 4.91 4.43 3.06
C GLU A 149 5.08 5.00 4.48
N GLN A 150 5.61 6.20 4.65
CA GLN A 150 5.71 6.82 5.97
C GLN A 150 4.35 7.32 6.45
N SER A 151 4.03 7.01 7.71
CA SER A 151 2.87 7.56 8.43
C SER A 151 3.31 8.81 9.17
N VAL A 152 2.79 9.96 8.76
CA VAL A 152 3.25 11.27 9.25
C VAL A 152 2.08 12.16 9.67
N THR A 153 2.40 13.20 10.41
CA THR A 153 1.55 14.36 10.68
C THR A 153 2.09 15.54 9.88
N ILE A 154 1.27 16.10 9.00
CA ILE A 154 1.60 17.30 8.23
C ILE A 154 0.88 18.49 8.86
N LEU A 155 1.62 19.56 9.15
CA LEU A 155 1.09 20.85 9.57
C LEU A 155 1.18 21.83 8.39
N LEU A 156 0.14 22.63 8.20
CA LEU A 156 0.09 23.66 7.17
C LEU A 156 0.23 25.06 7.79
N GLU A 157 0.70 26.02 7.00
CA GLU A 157 0.84 27.41 7.44
C GLU A 157 -0.53 28.08 7.66
N ASP A 158 -1.48 27.77 6.78
CA ASP A 158 -2.82 28.36 6.81
C ASP A 158 -3.84 27.41 7.48
N GLU A 159 -4.83 28.00 8.13
CA GLU A 159 -5.99 27.27 8.66
C GLU A 159 -6.97 26.90 7.56
N ILE A 160 -6.72 25.80 6.88
CA ILE A 160 -7.60 25.32 5.81
C ILE A 160 -8.59 24.31 6.35
N ASP A 161 -9.84 24.38 5.89
CA ASP A 161 -10.85 23.40 6.20
C ASP A 161 -10.57 22.09 5.45
N THR A 162 -9.98 21.14 6.18
CA THR A 162 -9.57 19.81 5.70
C THR A 162 -10.10 18.78 6.67
N SER A 163 -10.65 17.71 6.12
CA SER A 163 -11.30 16.65 6.89
C SER A 163 -10.75 15.27 6.50
N ARG A 164 -11.08 14.25 7.32
CA ARG A 164 -10.85 12.86 6.92
C ARG A 164 -11.49 12.59 5.57
N GLY A 165 -10.73 11.98 4.67
CA GLY A 165 -11.16 11.65 3.31
C GLY A 165 -10.74 12.68 2.26
N ASP A 166 -10.21 13.82 2.67
CA ASP A 166 -9.57 14.75 1.73
C ASP A 166 -8.16 14.26 1.37
N MET A 167 -7.65 14.75 0.25
CA MET A 167 -6.35 14.37 -0.28
C MET A 167 -5.45 15.61 -0.37
N ILE A 168 -4.27 15.54 0.23
CA ILE A 168 -3.25 16.57 0.06
C ILE A 168 -2.31 16.13 -1.08
N VAL A 169 -2.11 17.01 -2.05
CA VAL A 169 -1.22 16.81 -3.21
C VAL A 169 -0.30 17.98 -3.38
N LYS A 170 0.84 17.83 -4.07
CA LYS A 170 1.68 18.99 -4.44
C LYS A 170 0.93 19.89 -5.42
N THR A 171 1.05 21.20 -5.23
CA THR A 171 0.42 22.18 -6.14
C THR A 171 1.02 22.04 -7.53
N GLY A 172 0.15 22.04 -8.56
CA GLY A 172 0.56 21.81 -9.95
C GLY A 172 0.60 20.34 -10.37
N SER A 173 0.27 19.39 -9.47
CA SER A 173 0.09 17.99 -9.83
C SER A 173 -1.09 17.82 -10.78
N LYS A 174 -1.07 16.74 -11.58
CA LYS A 174 -2.18 16.37 -12.49
C LYS A 174 -3.32 15.65 -11.77
N ILE A 175 -3.19 15.42 -10.47
CA ILE A 175 -4.19 14.73 -9.67
C ILE A 175 -5.40 15.64 -9.48
N ALA A 176 -6.57 15.17 -9.90
CA ALA A 176 -7.83 15.90 -9.78
C ALA A 176 -8.97 14.97 -9.37
N PRO A 177 -10.00 15.48 -8.69
CA PRO A 177 -11.21 14.73 -8.43
C PRO A 177 -11.90 14.35 -9.74
N VAL A 178 -12.28 13.08 -9.88
CA VAL A 178 -13.02 12.57 -11.04
C VAL A 178 -14.37 12.03 -10.62
N LYS A 179 -15.35 12.08 -11.53
CA LYS A 179 -16.72 11.56 -11.29
C LYS A 179 -16.95 10.20 -11.92
N GLN A 180 -16.07 9.77 -12.79
CA GLN A 180 -16.15 8.50 -13.51
C GLN A 180 -14.79 7.84 -13.51
N ILE A 181 -14.76 6.56 -13.20
CA ILE A 181 -13.56 5.73 -13.19
C ILE A 181 -13.83 4.44 -13.97
N GLU A 182 -12.79 3.90 -14.55
CA GLU A 182 -12.75 2.54 -15.07
C GLU A 182 -11.80 1.73 -14.18
N ALA A 183 -12.24 0.56 -13.76
CA ALA A 183 -11.46 -0.26 -12.81
C ALA A 183 -11.72 -1.75 -13.00
N HIS A 184 -10.69 -2.55 -12.74
CA HIS A 184 -10.85 -3.98 -12.56
C HIS A 184 -11.42 -4.26 -11.19
N VAL A 185 -12.48 -5.06 -11.09
CA VAL A 185 -13.18 -5.36 -9.85
C VAL A 185 -13.16 -6.86 -9.59
N CYS A 186 -12.70 -7.26 -8.41
CA CYS A 186 -12.88 -8.61 -7.88
C CYS A 186 -14.14 -8.61 -7.01
N TRP A 187 -15.20 -9.29 -7.47
CA TRP A 187 -16.48 -9.32 -6.77
C TRP A 187 -16.55 -10.51 -5.82
N LEU A 188 -16.57 -10.23 -4.50
CA LEU A 188 -16.52 -11.25 -3.45
C LEU A 188 -17.89 -11.60 -2.85
N SER A 189 -18.97 -10.92 -3.27
CA SER A 189 -20.32 -11.20 -2.78
C SER A 189 -20.97 -12.34 -3.54
N GLU A 190 -21.73 -13.22 -2.85
CA GLU A 190 -22.58 -14.24 -3.46
C GLU A 190 -23.72 -13.64 -4.32
N THR A 191 -24.17 -12.41 -3.97
CA THR A 191 -25.17 -11.70 -4.78
C THR A 191 -24.49 -11.02 -5.95
N PRO A 192 -24.88 -11.30 -7.21
CA PRO A 192 -24.28 -10.66 -8.38
C PRO A 192 -24.35 -9.13 -8.33
N MET A 193 -23.32 -8.49 -8.89
CA MET A 193 -23.27 -7.05 -9.06
C MET A 193 -24.38 -6.59 -10.02
N SER A 194 -25.08 -5.52 -9.68
CA SER A 194 -26.19 -5.02 -10.47
C SER A 194 -26.02 -3.54 -10.79
N PRO A 195 -26.15 -3.11 -12.06
CA PRO A 195 -26.12 -1.70 -12.45
C PRO A 195 -27.26 -0.87 -11.84
N ALA A 196 -28.37 -1.52 -11.46
CA ALA A 196 -29.50 -0.84 -10.84
C ALA A 196 -29.26 -0.42 -9.38
N ARG A 197 -28.26 -0.97 -8.73
CA ARG A 197 -27.94 -0.69 -7.32
C ARG A 197 -26.95 0.46 -7.19
N THR A 198 -27.06 1.18 -6.08
CA THR A 198 -26.06 2.13 -5.63
C THR A 198 -25.15 1.44 -4.61
N TYR A 199 -23.86 1.55 -4.81
CA TYR A 199 -22.81 0.99 -3.96
C TYR A 199 -22.08 2.11 -3.23
N ILE A 200 -21.37 1.75 -2.16
CA ILE A 200 -20.40 2.62 -1.52
C ILE A 200 -19.02 2.24 -2.05
N ILE A 201 -18.33 3.19 -2.65
CA ILE A 201 -16.92 3.06 -3.01
C ILE A 201 -16.09 3.73 -1.91
N ARG A 202 -15.06 3.03 -1.45
CA ARG A 202 -14.05 3.59 -0.56
C ARG A 202 -12.73 3.70 -1.34
N HIS A 203 -12.21 4.91 -1.42
CA HIS A 203 -10.90 5.18 -1.97
C HIS A 203 -10.05 5.80 -0.86
N THR A 204 -9.05 5.03 -0.39
CA THR A 204 -8.28 5.36 0.81
C THR A 204 -9.20 5.63 2.01
N THR A 205 -9.30 6.87 2.47
CA THR A 205 -10.12 7.28 3.63
C THR A 205 -11.47 7.91 3.25
N ARG A 206 -11.72 8.14 1.95
CA ARG A 206 -12.94 8.76 1.44
C ARG A 206 -13.95 7.70 1.01
N GLU A 207 -15.21 7.89 1.44
CA GLU A 207 -16.35 7.10 0.97
C GLU A 207 -17.26 7.95 0.08
N SER A 208 -17.76 7.35 -0.98
CA SER A 208 -18.68 8.01 -1.91
C SER A 208 -19.70 7.00 -2.44
N LYS A 209 -20.87 7.49 -2.82
CA LYS A 209 -21.87 6.67 -3.52
C LYS A 209 -21.47 6.53 -4.98
N ALA A 210 -21.52 5.31 -5.50
CA ALA A 210 -21.22 4.99 -6.89
C ALA A 210 -22.28 4.10 -7.50
N LYS A 211 -22.44 4.20 -8.81
CA LYS A 211 -23.24 3.28 -9.63
C LYS A 211 -22.36 2.65 -10.67
N VAL A 212 -22.64 1.40 -10.99
CA VAL A 212 -21.98 0.71 -12.10
C VAL A 212 -22.57 1.25 -13.40
N GLY A 213 -21.73 1.82 -14.28
CA GLY A 213 -22.14 2.31 -15.58
C GLY A 213 -22.23 1.19 -16.61
N ALA A 214 -21.11 0.52 -16.84
CA ALA A 214 -21.01 -0.62 -17.77
C ALA A 214 -20.08 -1.68 -17.18
N ILE A 215 -20.28 -2.91 -17.61
CA ILE A 215 -19.40 -4.04 -17.32
C ILE A 215 -18.87 -4.48 -18.70
N SER A 216 -17.54 -4.41 -18.88
CA SER A 216 -16.93 -4.64 -20.20
C SER A 216 -16.72 -6.12 -20.53
N TYR A 217 -16.77 -7.03 -19.53
CA TYR A 217 -16.64 -8.50 -19.68
C TYR A 217 -17.07 -9.21 -18.42
#